data_babc51b16eac3759b48f35a3230a98ea
#
_entry.id   babc51b16eac3759b48f35a3230a98ea
#
_cell.length_a   1.000
_cell.length_b   1.000
_cell.length_c   1.000
_cell.angle_alpha   90.00
_cell.angle_beta   90.00
_cell.angle_gamma   90.00
#
_symmetry.space_group_name_H-M   'P 1'
#
loop_
_entity.id
_entity.type
_entity.pdbx_description
1 polymer ?
#
loop_
_entity_poly.entity_id
_entity_poly.type
_entity_poly.pdbx_seq_one_letter_code
_entity_poly.pdbx_strand_id
1 'polypeptide(L)'
;MRNKSWRFGTLLSVLLIALLALGGCGGSSHHNTPGPNPQPQPNPQPNPQPQVGVLKDWEGEWKSFYGSLDAPEVDAVCEKAAASLPAYTKKGVKSALGRSYQTAFDSMKVEGSGITFMDSKGASLGTLTYASRGVEKRKFGTFDIEWHQFEAASGASDKMKGYKYLVMLKVHSDTPEGVKHWHMRYGSESLKALIDDAAKAMWWPTLCAPGDVARLLKDMSTPEAVKEIVDMFKSVNPLDGWKGTWVNPISFLDDPLMKPVYEAVSKKAAAKGKTYTPEAVKGFMKDTMLKSDFAGGAKVEGNSFTFMDDKGAVKATVSYVFDGIEARKFGEYPILWFVFQADAAGPYKYLTLLPKGKDSEDGFIHFHMRYGDKSVEALLDDPALALWWPTLCESTTTAAKFAHDMLEGADEVVEMLP
;
A
#
# COMPACT_ATOMS: atom_id res chain seq x y z
N MET A 1 -9.06 35.40 9.35
CA MET A 1 -9.59 34.10 8.84
C MET A 1 -8.44 33.10 8.94
N ARG A 2 -8.46 32.25 9.97
CA ARG A 2 -7.42 31.23 10.20
C ARG A 2 -7.79 29.98 9.41
N ASN A 3 -6.98 29.60 8.44
CA ASN A 3 -7.05 28.32 7.74
C ASN A 3 -6.93 27.18 8.76
N LYS A 4 -8.04 26.52 9.08
CA LYS A 4 -8.03 25.20 9.72
C LYS A 4 -7.70 24.21 8.64
N SER A 5 -6.44 23.77 8.57
CA SER A 5 -6.03 22.62 7.79
C SER A 5 -6.72 21.38 8.38
N TRP A 6 -7.51 20.72 7.58
CA TRP A 6 -8.25 19.51 7.89
C TRP A 6 -7.28 18.36 8.19
N ARG A 7 -7.46 17.72 9.34
CA ARG A 7 -6.64 16.57 9.79
C ARG A 7 -6.86 15.29 8.96
N PHE A 8 -7.82 15.26 8.04
CA PHE A 8 -7.98 14.18 7.05
C PHE A 8 -6.74 13.96 6.15
N GLY A 9 -5.84 14.93 6.05
CA GLY A 9 -4.60 14.82 5.29
C GLY A 9 -3.56 13.84 5.87
N THR A 10 -3.67 13.47 7.14
CA THR A 10 -2.72 12.56 7.79
C THR A 10 -3.10 11.09 7.61
N LEU A 11 -4.38 10.78 7.48
CA LEU A 11 -4.90 9.42 7.29
C LEU A 11 -4.52 8.77 5.96
N LEU A 12 -4.30 9.55 4.92
CA LEU A 12 -4.00 9.01 3.58
C LEU A 12 -2.52 8.94 3.23
N SER A 13 -1.65 9.68 3.92
CA SER A 13 -0.21 9.64 3.65
C SER A 13 0.47 8.34 4.14
N VAL A 14 -0.15 7.62 5.07
CA VAL A 14 0.33 6.32 5.58
C VAL A 14 -0.21 5.15 4.74
N LEU A 15 -1.28 5.35 3.99
CA LEU A 15 -1.95 4.29 3.22
C LEU A 15 -1.19 3.81 1.97
N LEU A 16 -0.11 4.47 1.58
CA LEU A 16 0.65 4.07 0.38
C LEU A 16 1.77 3.05 0.66
N ILE A 17 2.03 2.67 1.92
CA ILE A 17 3.25 1.92 2.29
C ILE A 17 2.99 0.55 2.94
N ALA A 18 1.76 0.18 3.28
CA ALA A 18 1.52 -1.04 4.05
C ALA A 18 0.88 -2.17 3.23
N LEU A 19 1.66 -2.92 2.50
CA LEU A 19 1.28 -4.26 2.04
C LEU A 19 2.52 -5.12 1.85
N LEU A 20 2.70 -5.99 2.81
CA LEU A 20 3.57 -7.15 2.96
C LEU A 20 4.48 -7.05 4.20
N ALA A 21 3.88 -7.14 5.38
CA ALA A 21 4.61 -7.56 6.57
C ALA A 21 4.08 -8.93 6.98
N LEU A 22 4.79 -9.98 6.62
CA LEU A 22 4.60 -11.31 7.19
C LEU A 22 5.41 -11.45 8.47
N GLY A 23 4.70 -11.79 9.50
CA GLY A 23 4.93 -12.46 10.73
C GLY A 23 6.34 -12.70 11.23
N GLY A 24 6.56 -12.27 12.46
CA GLY A 24 7.58 -12.76 13.35
C GLY A 24 7.15 -12.52 14.78
N CYS A 25 6.46 -13.50 15.39
CA CYS A 25 6.26 -13.57 16.83
C CYS A 25 7.59 -13.87 17.51
N GLY A 26 8.02 -13.00 18.43
CA GLY A 26 9.09 -13.27 19.37
C GLY A 26 8.79 -12.53 20.66
N GLY A 27 8.21 -13.25 21.64
CA GLY A 27 8.02 -12.76 22.99
C GLY A 27 9.37 -12.57 23.69
N SER A 28 9.51 -11.51 24.43
CA SER A 28 10.61 -11.34 25.39
C SER A 28 10.11 -10.82 26.70
N SER A 29 10.29 -11.65 27.70
CA SER A 29 10.10 -11.41 29.12
C SER A 29 10.96 -10.25 29.65
N HIS A 30 10.35 -9.37 30.44
CA HIS A 30 11.04 -8.34 31.20
C HIS A 30 11.96 -8.93 32.26
N HIS A 31 13.25 -8.58 32.19
CA HIS A 31 14.14 -8.62 33.36
C HIS A 31 14.69 -7.21 33.57
N ASN A 32 14.37 -6.63 34.73
CA ASN A 32 14.96 -5.39 35.23
C ASN A 32 16.41 -5.67 35.65
N THR A 33 17.35 -4.99 35.01
CA THR A 33 18.73 -4.85 35.48
C THR A 33 19.12 -3.39 35.44
N PRO A 34 19.87 -2.86 36.47
CA PRO A 34 20.22 -1.43 36.54
C PRO A 34 21.13 -1.01 35.40
N GLY A 35 20.82 0.14 34.80
CA GLY A 35 21.48 0.64 33.61
C GLY A 35 22.96 1.00 33.83
N PRO A 36 23.81 0.79 32.82
CA PRO A 36 25.16 1.31 32.77
C PRO A 36 25.13 2.79 32.38
N ASN A 37 26.11 3.52 32.93
CA ASN A 37 26.45 4.90 32.72
C ASN A 37 26.34 5.36 31.25
N PRO A 38 25.86 6.56 30.93
CA PRO A 38 25.70 7.03 29.55
C PRO A 38 27.03 7.07 28.83
N GLN A 39 27.15 6.26 27.78
CA GLN A 39 28.25 6.36 26.83
C GLN A 39 28.17 7.72 26.09
N PRO A 40 29.32 8.33 25.75
CA PRO A 40 29.35 9.56 24.95
C PRO A 40 28.60 9.31 23.63
N GLN A 41 27.67 10.20 23.29
CA GLN A 41 27.01 10.19 21.99
C GLN A 41 28.07 10.26 20.87
N PRO A 42 27.96 9.41 19.84
CA PRO A 42 28.83 9.53 18.69
C PRO A 42 28.69 10.94 18.10
N ASN A 43 29.82 11.58 17.91
CA ASN A 43 29.91 12.88 17.25
C ASN A 43 29.09 12.85 15.94
N PRO A 44 28.23 13.83 15.61
CA PRO A 44 27.52 13.83 14.35
C PRO A 44 28.53 13.69 13.20
N GLN A 45 28.33 12.64 12.38
CA GLN A 45 29.16 12.45 11.20
C GLN A 45 29.09 13.70 10.31
N PRO A 46 30.23 14.19 9.82
CA PRO A 46 30.24 15.33 8.92
C PRO A 46 29.31 15.05 7.72
N ASN A 47 28.49 16.04 7.38
CA ASN A 47 27.64 15.99 6.19
C ASN A 47 28.54 15.67 4.97
N PRO A 48 28.31 14.60 4.20
CA PRO A 48 29.22 14.20 3.15
C PRO A 48 29.29 15.29 2.08
N GLN A 49 30.52 15.69 1.77
CA GLN A 49 30.74 16.57 0.63
C GLN A 49 30.37 15.83 -0.65
N PRO A 50 29.77 16.51 -1.64
CA PRO A 50 29.47 15.92 -2.95
C PRO A 50 30.75 15.37 -3.58
N GLN A 51 30.81 14.04 -3.77
CA GLN A 51 31.88 13.41 -4.53
C GLN A 51 31.56 13.56 -6.02
N VAL A 52 32.49 14.09 -6.82
CA VAL A 52 32.29 14.27 -8.25
C VAL A 52 32.15 12.91 -8.93
N GLY A 53 31.11 12.74 -9.76
CA GLY A 53 30.93 11.56 -10.62
C GLY A 53 30.51 10.29 -9.91
N VAL A 54 29.87 10.39 -8.71
CA VAL A 54 29.40 9.18 -7.96
C VAL A 54 28.35 8.36 -8.70
N LEU A 55 27.67 8.93 -9.70
CA LEU A 55 26.63 8.28 -10.51
C LEU A 55 27.12 7.92 -11.92
N LYS A 56 28.42 7.93 -12.17
CA LYS A 56 29.02 7.68 -13.50
C LYS A 56 28.52 6.40 -14.18
N ASP A 57 28.27 5.34 -13.43
CA ASP A 57 27.80 4.05 -13.97
C ASP A 57 26.35 4.11 -14.48
N TRP A 58 25.62 5.18 -14.16
CA TRP A 58 24.23 5.42 -14.58
C TRP A 58 24.07 6.69 -15.45
N GLU A 59 25.16 7.33 -15.90
CA GLU A 59 25.07 8.54 -16.74
C GLU A 59 24.20 8.33 -17.98
N GLY A 60 23.34 9.33 -18.28
CA GLY A 60 22.47 9.31 -19.45
C GLY A 60 21.02 9.66 -19.14
N GLU A 61 20.19 9.43 -20.14
CA GLU A 61 18.74 9.61 -20.05
C GLU A 61 18.06 8.26 -19.90
N TRP A 62 17.14 8.18 -18.95
CA TRP A 62 16.47 6.96 -18.56
C TRP A 62 14.95 7.15 -18.50
N LYS A 63 14.22 6.24 -19.13
CA LYS A 63 12.76 6.19 -19.12
C LYS A 63 12.29 5.14 -18.15
N SER A 64 11.29 5.48 -17.32
CA SER A 64 10.60 4.50 -16.47
C SER A 64 9.78 3.54 -17.34
N PHE A 65 9.93 2.25 -17.09
CA PHE A 65 9.13 1.23 -17.75
C PHE A 65 7.64 1.27 -17.32
N TYR A 66 7.35 1.83 -16.15
CA TYR A 66 5.99 1.92 -15.61
C TYR A 66 4.99 2.56 -16.59
N GLY A 67 5.38 3.63 -17.28
CA GLY A 67 4.54 4.28 -18.30
C GLY A 67 4.23 3.43 -19.55
N SER A 68 4.90 2.28 -19.69
CA SER A 68 4.71 1.37 -20.85
C SER A 68 3.81 0.17 -20.55
N LEU A 69 3.29 0.05 -19.33
CA LEU A 69 2.49 -1.10 -18.91
C LEU A 69 1.11 -1.20 -19.60
N ASP A 70 0.67 -0.14 -20.26
CA ASP A 70 -0.56 -0.19 -21.07
C ASP A 70 -0.34 -0.67 -22.52
N ALA A 71 0.90 -1.02 -22.88
CA ALA A 71 1.19 -1.59 -24.19
C ALA A 71 0.52 -2.96 -24.39
N PRO A 72 0.03 -3.27 -25.61
CA PRO A 72 -0.62 -4.56 -25.91
C PRO A 72 0.26 -5.78 -25.63
N GLU A 73 1.57 -5.64 -25.74
CA GLU A 73 2.56 -6.67 -25.44
C GLU A 73 2.47 -7.11 -23.98
N VAL A 74 2.28 -6.15 -23.06
CA VAL A 74 2.14 -6.41 -21.62
C VAL A 74 0.85 -7.18 -21.35
N ASP A 75 -0.23 -6.87 -22.05
CA ASP A 75 -1.50 -7.60 -21.93
C ASP A 75 -1.35 -9.07 -22.30
N ALA A 76 -0.60 -9.37 -23.37
CA ALA A 76 -0.32 -10.75 -23.78
C ALA A 76 0.58 -11.49 -22.78
N VAL A 77 1.55 -10.80 -22.18
CA VAL A 77 2.41 -11.33 -21.11
C VAL A 77 1.58 -11.66 -19.87
N CYS A 78 0.71 -10.73 -19.44
CA CYS A 78 -0.16 -10.94 -18.28
C CYS A 78 -1.10 -12.12 -18.46
N GLU A 79 -1.65 -12.32 -19.66
CA GLU A 79 -2.51 -13.45 -19.96
C GLU A 79 -1.76 -14.80 -19.86
N LYS A 80 -0.55 -14.87 -20.44
CA LYS A 80 0.29 -16.06 -20.34
C LYS A 80 0.72 -16.36 -18.89
N ALA A 81 1.08 -15.33 -18.13
CA ALA A 81 1.49 -15.47 -16.74
C ALA A 81 0.30 -15.91 -15.85
N ALA A 82 -0.88 -15.31 -16.04
CA ALA A 82 -2.09 -15.68 -15.29
C ALA A 82 -2.49 -17.14 -15.47
N ALA A 83 -2.26 -17.73 -16.66
CA ALA A 83 -2.50 -19.15 -16.91
C ALA A 83 -1.70 -20.09 -15.98
N SER A 84 -0.60 -19.59 -15.39
CA SER A 84 0.25 -20.33 -14.45
C SER A 84 0.15 -19.80 -12.99
N LEU A 85 -0.70 -18.82 -12.74
CA LEU A 85 -0.87 -18.14 -11.46
C LEU A 85 -2.33 -18.26 -10.99
N PRO A 86 -2.72 -19.35 -10.33
CA PRO A 86 -4.13 -19.58 -9.97
C PRO A 86 -4.72 -18.58 -8.98
N ALA A 87 -3.88 -17.76 -8.32
CA ALA A 87 -4.30 -16.70 -7.41
C ALA A 87 -4.53 -15.34 -8.11
N TYR A 88 -4.35 -15.26 -9.44
CA TYR A 88 -4.41 -14.00 -10.20
C TYR A 88 -5.23 -14.16 -11.49
N THR A 89 -6.05 -13.16 -11.79
CA THR A 89 -6.55 -12.97 -13.16
C THR A 89 -5.49 -12.27 -14.01
N LYS A 90 -5.70 -12.17 -15.33
CA LYS A 90 -4.90 -11.33 -16.23
C LYS A 90 -4.78 -9.88 -15.70
N LYS A 91 -5.91 -9.29 -15.31
CA LYS A 91 -5.97 -7.93 -14.74
C LYS A 91 -5.23 -7.86 -13.41
N GLY A 92 -5.33 -8.90 -12.59
CA GLY A 92 -4.59 -9.04 -11.35
C GLY A 92 -3.07 -9.07 -11.57
N VAL A 93 -2.57 -9.84 -12.53
CA VAL A 93 -1.14 -9.84 -12.90
C VAL A 93 -0.71 -8.45 -13.37
N LYS A 94 -1.48 -7.81 -14.27
CA LYS A 94 -1.17 -6.45 -14.75
C LYS A 94 -1.07 -5.46 -13.60
N SER A 95 -2.01 -5.48 -12.67
CA SER A 95 -1.99 -4.62 -11.47
C SER A 95 -0.79 -4.92 -10.56
N ALA A 96 -0.42 -6.18 -10.39
CA ALA A 96 0.75 -6.58 -9.61
C ALA A 96 2.06 -6.07 -10.25
N LEU A 97 2.21 -6.20 -11.58
CA LEU A 97 3.32 -5.62 -12.33
C LEU A 97 3.34 -4.09 -12.21
N GLY A 98 2.15 -3.46 -12.32
CA GLY A 98 2.01 -2.01 -12.12
C GLY A 98 2.61 -1.56 -10.80
N ARG A 99 2.33 -2.25 -9.72
CA ARG A 99 2.90 -1.96 -8.40
C ARG A 99 4.40 -2.23 -8.34
N SER A 100 4.85 -3.32 -8.97
CA SER A 100 6.27 -3.66 -8.98
C SER A 100 7.11 -2.62 -9.70
N TYR A 101 6.63 -2.06 -10.80
CA TYR A 101 7.37 -1.09 -11.60
C TYR A 101 7.05 0.37 -11.31
N GLN A 102 6.10 0.65 -10.42
CA GLN A 102 5.59 1.99 -10.14
C GLN A 102 6.69 3.01 -9.83
N THR A 103 6.65 4.15 -10.53
CA THR A 103 7.47 5.32 -10.25
C THR A 103 6.60 6.57 -10.09
N ALA A 104 7.07 7.52 -9.28
CA ALA A 104 6.46 8.84 -9.15
C ALA A 104 7.03 9.85 -10.18
N PHE A 105 7.82 9.38 -11.13
CA PHE A 105 8.38 10.12 -12.25
C PHE A 105 8.28 9.28 -13.53
N ASP A 106 8.36 9.92 -14.68
CA ASP A 106 8.30 9.25 -15.99
C ASP A 106 9.70 8.99 -16.56
N SER A 107 10.60 9.92 -16.37
CA SER A 107 11.97 9.80 -16.83
C SER A 107 12.95 10.54 -15.92
N MET A 108 14.23 10.28 -16.12
CA MET A 108 15.30 10.99 -15.43
C MET A 108 16.52 11.20 -16.30
N LYS A 109 17.28 12.24 -15.99
CA LYS A 109 18.61 12.50 -16.55
C LYS A 109 19.63 12.43 -15.42
N VAL A 110 20.67 11.64 -15.62
CA VAL A 110 21.79 11.46 -14.68
C VAL A 110 23.03 12.11 -15.26
N GLU A 111 23.61 13.07 -14.55
CA GLU A 111 24.84 13.81 -14.94
C GLU A 111 25.76 13.98 -13.73
N GLY A 112 26.94 13.37 -13.77
CA GLY A 112 27.95 13.46 -12.71
C GLY A 112 27.47 12.91 -11.39
N SER A 113 27.07 13.78 -10.47
CA SER A 113 26.45 13.41 -9.16
C SER A 113 24.99 13.86 -9.07
N GLY A 114 24.41 14.40 -10.16
CA GLY A 114 23.07 14.94 -10.20
C GLY A 114 22.06 14.02 -10.89
N ILE A 115 20.84 14.02 -10.38
CA ILE A 115 19.68 13.40 -11.05
C ILE A 115 18.58 14.45 -11.17
N THR A 116 18.13 14.68 -12.39
CA THR A 116 16.93 15.46 -12.70
C THR A 116 15.79 14.50 -12.98
N PHE A 117 14.74 14.54 -12.18
CA PHE A 117 13.51 13.75 -12.37
C PHE A 117 12.51 14.55 -13.20
N MET A 118 11.78 13.89 -14.10
CA MET A 118 10.85 14.53 -15.03
C MET A 118 9.48 13.81 -15.00
N ASP A 119 8.43 14.58 -15.23
CA ASP A 119 7.08 14.06 -15.41
C ASP A 119 6.83 13.53 -16.83
N SER A 120 5.62 13.00 -17.09
CA SER A 120 5.23 12.47 -18.41
C SER A 120 5.15 13.52 -19.54
N LYS A 121 5.25 14.81 -19.20
CA LYS A 121 5.31 15.91 -20.17
C LYS A 121 6.74 16.38 -20.41
N GLY A 122 7.72 15.74 -19.76
CA GLY A 122 9.13 16.14 -19.82
C GLY A 122 9.45 17.35 -18.94
N ALA A 123 8.51 17.83 -18.11
CA ALA A 123 8.79 18.92 -17.19
C ALA A 123 9.57 18.43 -15.98
N SER A 124 10.57 19.21 -15.55
CA SER A 124 11.38 18.87 -14.38
C SER A 124 10.55 18.92 -13.11
N LEU A 125 10.53 17.81 -12.36
CA LEU A 125 10.04 17.74 -11.00
C LEU A 125 11.05 18.34 -10.00
N GLY A 126 12.35 18.25 -10.34
CA GLY A 126 13.45 18.78 -9.57
C GLY A 126 14.75 18.03 -9.83
N THR A 127 15.87 18.65 -9.39
CA THR A 127 17.21 18.06 -9.46
C THR A 127 17.78 17.91 -8.08
N LEU A 128 18.36 16.75 -7.77
CA LEU A 128 19.08 16.47 -6.52
C LEU A 128 20.51 16.02 -6.84
N THR A 129 21.46 16.50 -6.04
CA THR A 129 22.84 16.02 -6.06
C THR A 129 23.02 14.99 -4.97
N TYR A 130 23.67 13.86 -5.29
CA TYR A 130 23.82 12.73 -4.41
C TYR A 130 25.27 12.49 -3.98
N ALA A 131 25.42 11.99 -2.75
CA ALA A 131 26.65 11.41 -2.24
C ALA A 131 26.51 9.90 -2.08
N SER A 132 27.53 9.15 -2.42
CA SER A 132 27.56 7.70 -2.21
C SER A 132 27.63 7.37 -0.72
N ARG A 133 26.88 6.35 -0.31
CA ARG A 133 26.86 5.78 1.06
C ARG A 133 27.39 4.34 1.09
N GLY A 134 27.92 3.87 -0.03
CA GLY A 134 28.51 2.54 -0.15
C GLY A 134 27.64 1.55 -0.94
N VAL A 135 27.95 0.29 -0.76
CA VAL A 135 27.28 -0.82 -1.45
C VAL A 135 26.87 -1.88 -0.42
N GLU A 136 25.66 -2.36 -0.52
CA GLU A 136 25.13 -3.40 0.35
C GLU A 136 24.74 -4.64 -0.45
N LYS A 137 25.29 -5.80 -0.07
CA LYS A 137 24.99 -7.08 -0.73
C LYS A 137 23.77 -7.73 -0.09
N ARG A 138 22.88 -8.23 -0.91
CA ARG A 138 21.67 -8.97 -0.50
C ARG A 138 21.44 -10.17 -1.41
N LYS A 139 20.62 -11.10 -0.93
CA LYS A 139 20.08 -12.17 -1.77
C LYS A 139 18.62 -11.83 -2.15
N PHE A 140 18.30 -12.01 -3.40
CA PHE A 140 16.93 -12.01 -3.90
C PHE A 140 16.67 -13.39 -4.53
N GLY A 141 15.91 -14.23 -3.83
CA GLY A 141 15.82 -15.64 -4.18
C GLY A 141 17.19 -16.30 -4.19
N THR A 142 17.63 -16.79 -5.33
CA THR A 142 18.95 -17.39 -5.54
C THR A 142 20.01 -16.40 -6.03
N PHE A 143 19.64 -15.18 -6.39
CA PHE A 143 20.53 -14.18 -6.96
C PHE A 143 21.21 -13.33 -5.88
N ASP A 144 22.50 -13.07 -6.05
CA ASP A 144 23.21 -12.06 -5.29
C ASP A 144 23.02 -10.70 -5.97
N ILE A 145 22.57 -9.71 -5.23
CA ILE A 145 22.36 -8.34 -5.70
C ILE A 145 23.20 -7.37 -4.88
N GLU A 146 23.64 -6.29 -5.53
CA GLU A 146 24.44 -5.23 -4.91
C GLU A 146 23.67 -3.91 -5.00
N TRP A 147 23.13 -3.45 -3.87
CA TRP A 147 22.50 -2.15 -3.77
C TRP A 147 23.54 -1.05 -3.58
N HIS A 148 23.77 -0.23 -4.59
CA HIS A 148 24.52 1.00 -4.49
C HIS A 148 23.66 2.06 -3.80
N GLN A 149 24.15 2.60 -2.70
CA GLN A 149 23.40 3.47 -1.79
C GLN A 149 23.79 4.93 -1.97
N PHE A 150 22.78 5.82 -2.07
CA PHE A 150 22.98 7.24 -2.25
C PHE A 150 22.05 8.05 -1.35
N GLU A 151 22.55 9.20 -0.90
CA GLU A 151 21.76 10.17 -0.14
C GLU A 151 21.93 11.55 -0.74
N ALA A 152 20.84 12.32 -0.83
CA ALA A 152 20.89 13.70 -1.30
C ALA A 152 21.87 14.53 -0.45
N ALA A 153 22.84 15.17 -1.09
CA ALA A 153 23.92 15.92 -0.42
C ALA A 153 23.45 17.20 0.25
N SER A 154 22.36 17.80 -0.23
CA SER A 154 21.69 18.96 0.36
C SER A 154 20.25 18.61 0.71
N GLY A 155 19.67 19.29 1.69
CA GLY A 155 18.27 19.05 2.08
C GLY A 155 17.33 19.12 0.88
N ALA A 156 16.59 18.04 0.65
CA ALA A 156 15.57 18.02 -0.40
C ALA A 156 14.44 18.98 -0.01
N SER A 157 13.95 19.77 -0.96
CA SER A 157 12.72 20.54 -0.79
C SER A 157 11.53 19.61 -0.48
N ASP A 158 10.44 20.13 0.06
CA ASP A 158 9.26 19.31 0.37
C ASP A 158 8.76 18.51 -0.83
N LYS A 159 8.88 19.05 -2.04
CA LYS A 159 8.52 18.36 -3.28
C LYS A 159 9.46 17.21 -3.61
N MET A 160 10.72 17.30 -3.21
CA MET A 160 11.77 16.33 -3.56
C MET A 160 12.14 15.40 -2.40
N LYS A 161 11.53 15.56 -1.22
CA LYS A 161 11.86 14.74 -0.04
C LYS A 161 11.68 13.23 -0.28
N GLY A 162 10.73 12.85 -1.13
CA GLY A 162 10.52 11.46 -1.54
C GLY A 162 11.69 10.82 -2.31
N TYR A 163 12.69 11.60 -2.73
CA TYR A 163 13.88 11.16 -3.44
C TYR A 163 15.17 11.35 -2.63
N LYS A 164 15.05 11.59 -1.32
CA LYS A 164 16.21 11.84 -0.44
C LYS A 164 17.20 10.68 -0.44
N TYR A 165 16.72 9.47 -0.38
CA TYR A 165 17.52 8.24 -0.40
C TYR A 165 17.24 7.44 -1.66
N LEU A 166 18.31 6.90 -2.25
CA LEU A 166 18.24 6.00 -3.40
C LEU A 166 19.05 4.74 -3.12
N VAL A 167 18.55 3.61 -3.59
CA VAL A 167 19.33 2.39 -3.75
C VAL A 167 19.16 1.90 -5.20
N MET A 168 20.27 1.60 -5.88
CA MET A 168 20.29 1.35 -7.32
C MET A 168 21.11 0.09 -7.62
N LEU A 169 20.63 -0.76 -8.51
CA LEU A 169 21.43 -1.82 -9.12
C LEU A 169 22.24 -1.27 -10.27
N LYS A 170 23.36 -1.89 -10.61
CA LYS A 170 24.14 -1.55 -11.79
C LYS A 170 23.32 -1.78 -13.07
N VAL A 171 23.63 -1.01 -14.10
CA VAL A 171 23.09 -1.24 -15.42
C VAL A 171 23.50 -2.64 -15.89
N HIS A 172 22.53 -3.45 -16.28
CA HIS A 172 22.71 -4.82 -16.72
C HIS A 172 21.75 -5.17 -17.87
N SER A 173 21.83 -6.39 -18.32
CA SER A 173 20.97 -6.98 -19.33
C SER A 173 20.75 -8.44 -18.97
N ASP A 174 19.55 -8.95 -19.05
CA ASP A 174 19.19 -10.33 -18.67
C ASP A 174 19.75 -11.36 -19.65
N THR A 175 20.00 -10.92 -20.90
CA THR A 175 20.65 -11.74 -21.92
C THR A 175 21.79 -10.96 -22.59
N PRO A 176 22.78 -11.62 -23.22
CA PRO A 176 23.89 -10.94 -23.86
C PRO A 176 23.50 -9.87 -24.90
N GLU A 177 22.35 -10.07 -25.56
CA GLU A 177 21.81 -9.16 -26.57
C GLU A 177 20.58 -8.39 -26.11
N GLY A 178 20.19 -8.56 -24.85
CA GLY A 178 19.01 -7.94 -24.24
C GLY A 178 19.19 -6.43 -24.03
N VAL A 179 18.11 -5.79 -23.69
CA VAL A 179 18.09 -4.36 -23.40
C VAL A 179 18.84 -4.06 -22.11
N LYS A 180 19.71 -3.07 -22.14
CA LYS A 180 20.33 -2.54 -20.94
C LYS A 180 19.29 -1.79 -20.11
N HIS A 181 19.12 -2.24 -18.88
CA HIS A 181 18.22 -1.64 -17.91
C HIS A 181 18.80 -1.74 -16.52
N TRP A 182 18.13 -1.13 -15.55
CA TRP A 182 18.51 -1.20 -14.15
C TRP A 182 17.31 -0.93 -13.25
N HIS A 183 17.44 -1.29 -11.97
CA HIS A 183 16.39 -1.15 -10.98
C HIS A 183 16.80 -0.21 -9.86
N MET A 184 15.83 0.47 -9.29
CA MET A 184 16.06 1.36 -8.15
C MET A 184 14.92 1.28 -7.14
N ARG A 185 15.21 1.77 -5.93
CA ARG A 185 14.19 2.18 -4.95
C ARG A 185 14.56 3.56 -4.43
N TYR A 186 13.57 4.32 -4.03
CA TYR A 186 13.76 5.67 -3.53
C TYR A 186 12.76 6.00 -2.42
N GLY A 187 13.08 6.96 -1.54
CA GLY A 187 12.20 7.34 -0.45
C GLY A 187 12.78 8.41 0.46
N SER A 188 12.00 8.77 1.48
CA SER A 188 12.36 9.78 2.49
C SER A 188 12.83 9.19 3.82
N GLU A 189 12.59 7.90 4.09
CA GLU A 189 12.76 7.30 5.42
C GLU A 189 14.23 7.01 5.75
N SER A 190 14.81 5.99 5.12
CA SER A 190 16.22 5.63 5.26
C SER A 190 16.66 4.65 4.16
N LEU A 191 17.98 4.53 3.95
CA LEU A 191 18.56 3.53 3.05
C LEU A 191 18.20 2.10 3.49
N LYS A 192 18.25 1.85 4.81
CA LYS A 192 17.87 0.55 5.38
C LYS A 192 16.39 0.22 5.09
N ALA A 193 15.49 1.17 5.24
CA ALA A 193 14.07 0.96 4.94
C ALA A 193 13.82 0.68 3.45
N LEU A 194 14.61 1.25 2.53
CA LEU A 194 14.50 0.94 1.10
C LEU A 194 14.89 -0.50 0.75
N ILE A 195 15.81 -1.10 1.53
CA ILE A 195 16.34 -2.44 1.28
C ILE A 195 15.55 -3.51 2.04
N ASP A 196 15.31 -3.30 3.34
CA ASP A 196 14.85 -4.32 4.27
C ASP A 196 13.33 -4.30 4.53
N ASP A 197 12.63 -3.25 4.13
CA ASP A 197 11.17 -3.18 4.29
C ASP A 197 10.49 -4.25 3.41
N ALA A 198 9.83 -5.20 4.06
CA ALA A 198 9.11 -6.27 3.38
C ALA A 198 8.03 -5.74 2.41
N ALA A 199 7.44 -4.57 2.69
CA ALA A 199 6.49 -3.92 1.80
C ALA A 199 7.11 -3.50 0.46
N LYS A 200 8.43 -3.33 0.42
CA LYS A 200 9.19 -2.95 -0.78
C LYS A 200 9.84 -4.17 -1.48
N ALA A 201 9.69 -5.38 -0.94
CA ALA A 201 10.32 -6.57 -1.50
C ALA A 201 10.00 -6.79 -2.98
N MET A 202 8.74 -6.50 -3.37
CA MET A 202 8.25 -6.65 -4.75
C MET A 202 8.26 -5.34 -5.54
N TRP A 203 8.88 -4.27 -5.04
CA TRP A 203 8.95 -2.99 -5.72
C TRP A 203 10.28 -2.83 -6.45
N TRP A 204 10.24 -2.93 -7.77
CA TRP A 204 11.38 -2.96 -8.69
C TRP A 204 11.23 -1.94 -9.83
N PRO A 205 11.15 -0.63 -9.54
CA PRO A 205 11.17 0.38 -10.58
C PRO A 205 12.30 0.13 -11.57
N THR A 206 11.93 -0.07 -12.82
CA THR A 206 12.83 -0.45 -13.90
C THR A 206 13.00 0.70 -14.88
N LEU A 207 14.23 0.99 -15.24
CA LEU A 207 14.60 2.07 -16.15
C LEU A 207 15.44 1.53 -17.30
N CYS A 208 15.12 1.99 -18.51
CA CYS A 208 15.90 1.71 -19.72
C CYS A 208 16.14 3.01 -20.51
N ALA A 209 17.01 2.97 -21.51
CA ALA A 209 17.18 4.10 -22.42
C ALA A 209 15.86 4.39 -23.15
N PRO A 210 15.49 5.66 -23.41
CA PRO A 210 14.21 6.01 -24.04
C PRO A 210 13.96 5.29 -25.39
N GLY A 211 15.01 5.08 -26.18
CA GLY A 211 14.93 4.37 -27.46
C GLY A 211 14.79 2.85 -27.36
N ASP A 212 14.97 2.28 -26.17
CA ASP A 212 14.96 0.83 -25.94
C ASP A 212 13.64 0.29 -25.37
N VAL A 213 12.67 1.14 -25.07
CA VAL A 213 11.38 0.74 -24.47
C VAL A 213 10.68 -0.35 -25.30
N ALA A 214 10.61 -0.17 -26.63
CA ALA A 214 9.95 -1.16 -27.52
C ALA A 214 10.69 -2.51 -27.53
N ARG A 215 12.02 -2.49 -27.42
CA ARG A 215 12.82 -3.73 -27.29
C ARG A 215 12.58 -4.39 -25.95
N LEU A 216 12.52 -3.63 -24.86
CA LEU A 216 12.25 -4.17 -23.52
C LEU A 216 10.85 -4.82 -23.47
N LEU A 217 9.83 -4.22 -24.08
CA LEU A 217 8.49 -4.83 -24.23
C LEU A 217 8.55 -6.16 -24.98
N LYS A 218 9.36 -6.25 -26.04
CA LYS A 218 9.56 -7.49 -26.78
C LYS A 218 10.29 -8.54 -25.93
N ASP A 219 11.32 -8.14 -25.20
CA ASP A 219 12.10 -9.03 -24.32
C ASP A 219 11.21 -9.60 -23.20
N MET A 220 10.32 -8.79 -22.61
CA MET A 220 9.31 -9.27 -21.64
C MET A 220 8.37 -10.33 -22.19
N SER A 221 8.17 -10.39 -23.51
CA SER A 221 7.26 -11.32 -24.17
C SER A 221 7.86 -12.71 -24.40
N THR A 222 9.16 -12.90 -24.10
CA THR A 222 9.85 -14.19 -24.20
C THR A 222 9.31 -15.18 -23.16
N PRO A 223 9.34 -16.50 -23.45
CA PRO A 223 8.93 -17.52 -22.48
C PRO A 223 9.69 -17.44 -21.17
N GLU A 224 10.98 -17.10 -21.22
CA GLU A 224 11.87 -16.95 -20.05
C GLU A 224 11.41 -15.79 -19.17
N ALA A 225 11.15 -14.62 -19.73
CA ALA A 225 10.67 -13.44 -19.00
C ALA A 225 9.27 -13.67 -18.42
N VAL A 226 8.37 -14.34 -19.17
CA VAL A 226 7.05 -14.75 -18.63
C VAL A 226 7.22 -15.69 -17.43
N LYS A 227 8.17 -16.66 -17.53
CA LYS A 227 8.47 -17.56 -16.42
C LYS A 227 9.01 -16.80 -15.20
N GLU A 228 9.85 -15.81 -15.37
CA GLU A 228 10.34 -14.96 -14.26
C GLU A 228 9.21 -14.21 -13.57
N ILE A 229 8.26 -13.65 -14.32
CA ILE A 229 7.06 -13.03 -13.77
C ILE A 229 6.23 -14.05 -12.97
N VAL A 230 6.04 -15.26 -13.49
CA VAL A 230 5.37 -16.33 -12.77
C VAL A 230 6.11 -16.70 -11.50
N ASP A 231 7.44 -16.87 -11.57
CA ASP A 231 8.28 -17.20 -10.41
C ASP A 231 8.26 -16.09 -9.35
N MET A 232 8.17 -14.84 -9.76
CA MET A 232 8.02 -13.68 -8.88
C MET A 232 6.71 -13.73 -8.08
N PHE A 233 5.59 -14.02 -8.73
CA PHE A 233 4.26 -13.92 -8.10
C PHE A 233 3.72 -15.24 -7.54
N LYS A 234 4.22 -16.41 -7.95
CA LYS A 234 3.69 -17.71 -7.48
C LYS A 234 3.79 -17.93 -5.97
N SER A 235 4.78 -17.28 -5.31
CA SER A 235 4.97 -17.36 -3.87
C SER A 235 4.27 -16.24 -3.10
N VAL A 236 3.64 -15.30 -3.80
CA VAL A 236 2.94 -14.16 -3.22
C VAL A 236 1.44 -14.44 -3.25
N ASN A 237 0.84 -14.55 -2.07
CA ASN A 237 -0.62 -14.59 -1.99
C ASN A 237 -1.16 -13.15 -1.87
N PRO A 238 -2.02 -12.72 -2.81
CA PRO A 238 -2.55 -11.36 -2.77
C PRO A 238 -3.34 -10.99 -1.51
N LEU A 239 -3.91 -11.99 -0.80
CA LEU A 239 -4.62 -11.79 0.47
C LEU A 239 -3.71 -11.74 1.70
N ASP A 240 -2.41 -12.01 1.58
CA ASP A 240 -1.50 -12.02 2.75
C ASP A 240 -1.44 -10.67 3.48
N GLY A 241 -1.73 -9.56 2.78
CA GLY A 241 -1.86 -8.25 3.41
C GLY A 241 -2.94 -8.19 4.51
N TRP A 242 -3.96 -9.05 4.43
CA TRP A 242 -5.08 -9.12 5.39
C TRP A 242 -5.10 -10.41 6.20
N LYS A 243 -4.10 -11.26 6.08
CA LYS A 243 -4.01 -12.53 6.81
C LYS A 243 -4.23 -12.32 8.32
N GLY A 244 -5.07 -13.17 8.92
CA GLY A 244 -5.36 -13.13 10.35
C GLY A 244 -6.83 -13.36 10.67
N THR A 245 -7.15 -13.22 11.96
CA THR A 245 -8.52 -13.22 12.46
C THR A 245 -8.93 -11.79 12.80
N TRP A 246 -10.12 -11.42 12.38
CA TRP A 246 -10.63 -10.07 12.43
C TRP A 246 -12.00 -10.06 13.11
N VAL A 247 -12.27 -9.07 13.93
CA VAL A 247 -13.58 -8.85 14.54
C VAL A 247 -14.35 -7.77 13.77
N ASN A 248 -15.66 -7.93 13.71
CA ASN A 248 -16.52 -6.92 13.11
C ASN A 248 -17.01 -5.96 14.19
N PRO A 249 -16.70 -4.66 14.14
CA PRO A 249 -17.07 -3.70 15.18
C PRO A 249 -18.58 -3.47 15.30
N ILE A 250 -19.39 -3.95 14.36
CA ILE A 250 -20.86 -3.94 14.49
C ILE A 250 -21.29 -4.66 15.78
N SER A 251 -20.53 -5.66 16.23
CA SER A 251 -20.78 -6.38 17.47
C SER A 251 -20.59 -5.53 18.74
N PHE A 252 -19.87 -4.41 18.64
CA PHE A 252 -19.62 -3.50 19.75
C PHE A 252 -20.68 -2.40 19.89
N LEU A 253 -21.51 -2.17 18.85
CA LEU A 253 -22.44 -1.04 18.82
C LEU A 253 -23.54 -1.09 19.91
N ASP A 254 -23.83 -2.29 20.44
CA ASP A 254 -24.79 -2.47 21.53
C ASP A 254 -24.12 -2.42 22.93
N ASP A 255 -22.78 -2.31 23.00
CA ASP A 255 -22.05 -2.20 24.26
C ASP A 255 -22.31 -0.83 24.92
N PRO A 256 -22.54 -0.77 26.26
CA PRO A 256 -22.72 0.48 26.98
C PRO A 256 -21.59 1.50 26.81
N LEU A 257 -20.35 1.05 26.55
CA LEU A 257 -19.20 1.91 26.29
C LEU A 257 -19.33 2.76 25.01
N MET A 258 -20.23 2.39 24.10
CA MET A 258 -20.53 3.18 22.89
C MET A 258 -21.47 4.37 23.14
N LYS A 259 -22.18 4.42 24.28
CA LYS A 259 -23.12 5.51 24.57
C LYS A 259 -22.47 6.90 24.49
N PRO A 260 -21.29 7.16 25.10
CA PRO A 260 -20.61 8.45 24.96
C PRO A 260 -20.29 8.83 23.51
N VAL A 261 -20.01 7.85 22.64
CA VAL A 261 -19.76 8.09 21.21
C VAL A 261 -21.00 8.66 20.55
N TYR A 262 -22.17 8.03 20.74
CA TYR A 262 -23.42 8.47 20.17
C TYR A 262 -23.82 9.86 20.65
N GLU A 263 -23.64 10.15 21.94
CA GLU A 263 -23.89 11.45 22.54
C GLU A 263 -22.97 12.54 21.96
N ALA A 264 -21.66 12.21 21.82
CA ALA A 264 -20.66 13.14 21.25
C ALA A 264 -20.98 13.48 19.78
N VAL A 265 -21.26 12.46 18.97
CA VAL A 265 -21.62 12.63 17.55
C VAL A 265 -22.91 13.44 17.43
N SER A 266 -23.96 13.13 18.20
CA SER A 266 -25.22 13.85 18.23
C SER A 266 -25.00 15.34 18.56
N LYS A 267 -24.23 15.62 19.61
CA LYS A 267 -23.89 17.01 20.01
C LYS A 267 -23.11 17.76 18.93
N LYS A 268 -22.10 17.12 18.33
CA LYS A 268 -21.31 17.73 17.26
C LYS A 268 -22.15 17.95 15.98
N ALA A 269 -23.06 17.02 15.65
CA ALA A 269 -23.99 17.16 14.55
C ALA A 269 -24.91 18.39 14.75
N ALA A 270 -25.46 18.57 15.96
CA ALA A 270 -26.27 19.73 16.31
C ALA A 270 -25.48 21.05 16.16
N ALA A 271 -24.21 21.08 16.52
CA ALA A 271 -23.35 22.25 16.35
C ALA A 271 -23.10 22.58 14.86
N LYS A 272 -23.31 21.62 13.93
CA LYS A 272 -23.24 21.81 12.48
C LYS A 272 -24.63 21.95 11.82
N GLY A 273 -25.68 22.12 12.62
CA GLY A 273 -27.06 22.31 12.14
C GLY A 273 -27.77 21.03 11.69
N LYS A 274 -27.19 19.84 11.97
CA LYS A 274 -27.82 18.55 11.71
C LYS A 274 -28.53 18.05 12.97
N THR A 275 -29.75 17.51 12.86
CA THR A 275 -30.53 17.02 14.00
C THR A 275 -30.50 15.50 14.05
N TYR A 276 -29.69 14.93 14.92
CA TYR A 276 -29.61 13.49 15.16
C TYR A 276 -29.64 13.22 16.67
N THR A 277 -30.51 12.30 17.11
CA THR A 277 -30.45 11.78 18.48
C THR A 277 -29.31 10.73 18.60
N PRO A 278 -28.83 10.42 19.80
CA PRO A 278 -27.86 9.32 20.00
C PRO A 278 -28.33 7.99 19.39
N GLU A 279 -29.63 7.68 19.51
CA GLU A 279 -30.23 6.48 18.91
C GLU A 279 -30.21 6.51 17.38
N ALA A 280 -30.46 7.69 16.78
CA ALA A 280 -30.38 7.86 15.33
C ALA A 280 -28.94 7.71 14.84
N VAL A 281 -27.95 8.21 15.58
CA VAL A 281 -26.51 8.00 15.31
C VAL A 281 -26.16 6.51 15.35
N LYS A 282 -26.58 5.80 16.41
CA LYS A 282 -26.40 4.35 16.55
C LYS A 282 -27.02 3.61 15.35
N GLY A 283 -28.27 3.95 15.01
CA GLY A 283 -28.98 3.38 13.86
C GLY A 283 -28.21 3.60 12.55
N PHE A 284 -27.72 4.82 12.30
CA PHE A 284 -26.89 5.11 11.14
C PHE A 284 -25.62 4.25 11.08
N MET A 285 -24.89 4.15 12.19
CA MET A 285 -23.70 3.33 12.26
C MET A 285 -23.99 1.84 12.01
N LYS A 286 -25.09 1.32 12.56
CA LYS A 286 -25.47 -0.10 12.47
C LYS A 286 -26.06 -0.48 11.11
N ASP A 287 -26.97 0.31 10.60
CA ASP A 287 -27.84 -0.04 9.48
C ASP A 287 -27.32 0.51 8.13
N THR A 288 -26.34 1.43 8.18
CA THR A 288 -25.76 2.07 7.00
C THR A 288 -24.24 1.89 6.98
N MET A 289 -23.53 2.55 7.89
CA MET A 289 -22.07 2.66 7.82
C MET A 289 -21.37 1.31 7.96
N LEU A 290 -21.61 0.57 9.02
CA LEU A 290 -20.98 -0.71 9.35
C LEU A 290 -21.83 -1.92 8.98
N LYS A 291 -22.95 -1.72 8.30
CA LYS A 291 -23.87 -2.78 7.95
C LYS A 291 -23.16 -3.96 7.32
N SER A 292 -23.32 -5.15 7.92
CA SER A 292 -22.76 -6.39 7.41
C SER A 292 -23.58 -7.59 7.91
N ASP A 293 -23.53 -8.67 7.16
CA ASP A 293 -24.25 -9.92 7.50
C ASP A 293 -23.36 -10.96 8.19
N PHE A 294 -22.10 -10.59 8.53
CA PHE A 294 -21.13 -11.43 9.23
C PHE A 294 -20.62 -10.73 10.52
N ALA A 295 -21.54 -10.52 11.46
CA ALA A 295 -21.28 -9.74 12.68
C ALA A 295 -20.20 -10.32 13.61
N GLY A 296 -19.87 -11.61 13.51
CA GLY A 296 -18.78 -12.24 14.26
C GLY A 296 -17.38 -11.93 13.72
N GLY A 297 -17.29 -11.35 12.52
CA GLY A 297 -16.02 -11.03 11.91
C GLY A 297 -15.59 -12.02 10.82
N ALA A 298 -14.28 -12.12 10.61
CA ALA A 298 -13.75 -12.96 9.54
C ALA A 298 -12.38 -13.54 9.87
N LYS A 299 -12.02 -14.65 9.19
CA LYS A 299 -10.64 -15.19 9.16
C LYS A 299 -10.15 -15.17 7.71
N VAL A 300 -8.94 -14.66 7.51
CA VAL A 300 -8.24 -14.67 6.22
C VAL A 300 -7.04 -15.59 6.32
N GLU A 301 -7.02 -16.63 5.48
CA GLU A 301 -5.97 -17.64 5.46
C GLU A 301 -5.76 -18.18 4.04
N GLY A 302 -4.53 -18.14 3.55
CA GLY A 302 -4.24 -18.45 2.16
C GLY A 302 -5.07 -17.52 1.24
N ASN A 303 -5.67 -18.07 0.21
CA ASN A 303 -6.56 -17.35 -0.70
C ASN A 303 -8.02 -17.32 -0.25
N SER A 304 -8.31 -17.68 1.01
CA SER A 304 -9.69 -17.85 1.50
C SER A 304 -10.04 -16.80 2.55
N PHE A 305 -11.29 -16.38 2.49
CA PHE A 305 -11.94 -15.47 3.44
C PHE A 305 -13.11 -16.22 4.07
N THR A 306 -13.07 -16.45 5.38
CA THR A 306 -14.12 -17.13 6.13
C THR A 306 -14.92 -16.08 6.90
N PHE A 307 -16.20 -15.93 6.57
CA PHE A 307 -17.15 -15.04 7.21
C PHE A 307 -17.88 -15.75 8.36
N MET A 308 -18.05 -15.09 9.50
CA MET A 308 -18.64 -15.65 10.70
C MET A 308 -19.86 -14.85 11.15
N ASP A 309 -20.88 -15.53 11.66
CA ASP A 309 -22.05 -14.91 12.28
C ASP A 309 -21.73 -14.36 13.69
N ASP A 310 -22.71 -13.74 14.33
CA ASP A 310 -22.59 -13.16 15.67
C ASP A 310 -22.28 -14.17 16.79
N LYS A 311 -22.45 -15.46 16.52
CA LYS A 311 -22.13 -16.58 17.43
C LYS A 311 -20.78 -17.22 17.13
N GLY A 312 -20.06 -16.69 16.13
CA GLY A 312 -18.78 -17.24 15.64
C GLY A 312 -18.93 -18.49 14.76
N ALA A 313 -20.16 -18.86 14.34
CA ALA A 313 -20.35 -19.94 13.39
C ALA A 313 -20.01 -19.48 11.98
N VAL A 314 -19.42 -20.40 11.18
CA VAL A 314 -19.04 -20.12 9.80
C VAL A 314 -20.29 -19.94 8.94
N LYS A 315 -20.46 -18.78 8.32
CA LYS A 315 -21.49 -18.50 7.33
C LYS A 315 -21.07 -18.95 5.93
N ALA A 316 -19.84 -18.61 5.57
CA ALA A 316 -19.26 -18.96 4.29
C ALA A 316 -17.73 -18.98 4.38
N THR A 317 -17.10 -19.86 3.63
CA THR A 317 -15.68 -19.80 3.30
C THR A 317 -15.55 -19.67 1.79
N VAL A 318 -14.93 -18.60 1.33
CA VAL A 318 -14.83 -18.26 -0.10
C VAL A 318 -13.37 -18.12 -0.47
N SER A 319 -12.97 -18.84 -1.52
CA SER A 319 -11.63 -18.69 -2.12
C SER A 319 -11.66 -17.63 -3.21
N TYR A 320 -10.67 -16.77 -3.20
CA TYR A 320 -10.61 -15.60 -4.06
C TYR A 320 -9.39 -15.62 -4.98
N VAL A 321 -9.59 -15.04 -6.15
CA VAL A 321 -8.56 -14.71 -7.12
C VAL A 321 -8.42 -13.20 -7.18
N PHE A 322 -7.20 -12.69 -7.16
CA PHE A 322 -6.93 -11.25 -7.27
C PHE A 322 -7.23 -10.76 -8.69
N ASP A 323 -8.13 -9.78 -8.80
CA ASP A 323 -8.58 -9.21 -10.08
C ASP A 323 -8.02 -7.81 -10.35
N GLY A 324 -7.19 -7.30 -9.45
CA GLY A 324 -6.49 -6.04 -9.68
C GLY A 324 -6.77 -4.96 -8.64
N ILE A 325 -6.46 -3.74 -9.01
CA ILE A 325 -6.61 -2.56 -8.16
C ILE A 325 -7.43 -1.53 -8.92
N GLU A 326 -8.44 -1.00 -8.24
CA GLU A 326 -9.30 0.06 -8.75
C GLU A 326 -9.09 1.34 -7.95
N ALA A 327 -8.76 2.42 -8.66
CA ALA A 327 -8.68 3.74 -8.06
C ALA A 327 -10.06 4.41 -8.05
N ARG A 328 -10.45 4.95 -6.90
CA ARG A 328 -11.65 5.79 -6.74
C ARG A 328 -11.30 7.01 -5.91
N LYS A 329 -12.25 7.92 -5.75
CA LYS A 329 -12.13 9.04 -4.83
C LYS A 329 -13.17 8.93 -3.73
N PHE A 330 -12.77 9.32 -2.52
CA PHE A 330 -13.67 9.63 -1.42
C PHE A 330 -13.50 11.13 -1.11
N GLY A 331 -14.48 11.94 -1.50
CA GLY A 331 -14.28 13.38 -1.60
C GLY A 331 -13.13 13.70 -2.58
N GLU A 332 -12.16 14.46 -2.12
CA GLU A 332 -10.96 14.80 -2.92
C GLU A 332 -9.81 13.76 -2.79
N TYR A 333 -9.96 12.76 -1.92
CA TYR A 333 -8.90 11.80 -1.61
C TYR A 333 -8.94 10.60 -2.55
N PRO A 334 -7.82 10.26 -3.22
CA PRO A 334 -7.72 9.02 -3.97
C PRO A 334 -7.65 7.83 -3.01
N ILE A 335 -8.43 6.79 -3.27
CA ILE A 335 -8.40 5.52 -2.57
C ILE A 335 -8.19 4.39 -3.56
N LEU A 336 -7.46 3.35 -3.13
CA LEU A 336 -7.13 2.19 -3.95
C LEU A 336 -7.82 0.95 -3.38
N TRP A 337 -8.78 0.43 -4.12
CA TRP A 337 -9.47 -0.81 -3.80
C TRP A 337 -8.76 -2.00 -4.41
N PHE A 338 -8.36 -2.95 -3.58
CA PHE A 338 -7.88 -4.25 -4.01
C PHE A 338 -9.08 -5.13 -4.31
N VAL A 339 -9.18 -5.59 -5.54
CA VAL A 339 -10.33 -6.29 -6.07
C VAL A 339 -10.04 -7.78 -6.13
N PHE A 340 -10.99 -8.55 -5.63
CA PHE A 340 -10.96 -9.99 -5.63
C PHE A 340 -12.28 -10.54 -6.16
N GLN A 341 -12.23 -11.68 -6.84
CA GLN A 341 -13.43 -12.38 -7.30
C GLN A 341 -13.33 -13.86 -6.98
N ALA A 342 -14.50 -14.48 -6.74
CA ALA A 342 -14.65 -15.91 -6.56
C ALA A 342 -15.36 -16.53 -7.77
N ASP A 343 -15.04 -17.77 -8.06
CA ASP A 343 -15.75 -18.53 -9.09
C ASP A 343 -17.18 -18.90 -8.64
N ALA A 344 -17.37 -19.10 -7.33
CA ALA A 344 -18.66 -19.43 -6.76
C ALA A 344 -19.61 -18.21 -6.82
N ALA A 345 -20.84 -18.45 -7.26
CA ALA A 345 -21.91 -17.48 -7.16
C ALA A 345 -22.33 -17.28 -5.69
N GLY A 346 -22.85 -16.11 -5.36
CA GLY A 346 -23.36 -15.81 -4.03
C GLY A 346 -23.02 -14.41 -3.54
N PRO A 347 -23.45 -14.05 -2.33
CA PRO A 347 -23.36 -12.68 -1.81
C PRO A 347 -21.92 -12.19 -1.61
N TYR A 348 -20.94 -13.06 -1.65
CA TYR A 348 -19.52 -12.75 -1.49
C TYR A 348 -18.71 -12.98 -2.77
N LYS A 349 -19.36 -13.03 -3.95
CA LYS A 349 -18.66 -13.28 -5.23
C LYS A 349 -17.57 -12.26 -5.51
N TYR A 350 -17.85 -11.00 -5.32
CA TYR A 350 -16.89 -9.90 -5.45
C TYR A 350 -16.55 -9.36 -4.07
N LEU A 351 -15.27 -9.14 -3.85
CA LEU A 351 -14.73 -8.58 -2.62
C LEU A 351 -13.76 -7.46 -2.97
N THR A 352 -13.94 -6.30 -2.36
CA THR A 352 -13.01 -5.19 -2.49
C THR A 352 -12.51 -4.79 -1.11
N LEU A 353 -11.19 -4.62 -0.97
CA LEU A 353 -10.53 -4.35 0.30
C LEU A 353 -9.70 -3.08 0.19
N LEU A 354 -9.75 -2.23 1.22
CA LEU A 354 -8.72 -1.22 1.42
C LEU A 354 -7.52 -1.82 2.18
N PRO A 355 -6.32 -1.27 2.00
CA PRO A 355 -5.17 -1.63 2.83
C PRO A 355 -5.49 -1.46 4.32
N LYS A 356 -4.97 -2.35 5.15
CA LYS A 356 -5.08 -2.22 6.60
C LYS A 356 -4.24 -1.02 7.09
N GLY A 357 -4.75 -0.33 8.08
CA GLY A 357 -4.10 0.85 8.65
C GLY A 357 -4.61 1.16 10.06
N LYS A 358 -4.15 2.27 10.59
CA LYS A 358 -4.62 2.90 11.82
C LYS A 358 -5.02 4.33 11.51
N ASP A 359 -6.03 4.85 12.18
CA ASP A 359 -6.47 6.23 12.03
C ASP A 359 -5.66 7.19 12.92
N SER A 360 -5.11 6.67 14.02
CA SER A 360 -4.25 7.41 14.96
C SER A 360 -3.07 6.54 15.39
N GLU A 361 -2.06 7.14 16.02
CA GLU A 361 -0.89 6.42 16.55
C GLU A 361 -1.30 5.34 17.55
N ASP A 362 -2.25 5.66 18.45
CA ASP A 362 -2.81 4.77 19.47
C ASP A 362 -4.02 3.95 18.99
N GLY A 363 -4.47 4.18 17.75
CA GLY A 363 -5.59 3.49 17.12
C GLY A 363 -5.36 1.99 16.92
N PHE A 364 -6.43 1.27 16.60
CA PHE A 364 -6.37 -0.15 16.27
C PHE A 364 -6.13 -0.36 14.75
N ILE A 365 -5.55 -1.50 14.41
CA ILE A 365 -5.41 -1.89 13.01
C ILE A 365 -6.78 -2.34 12.50
N HIS A 366 -7.21 -1.76 11.39
CA HIS A 366 -8.46 -2.12 10.72
C HIS A 366 -8.32 -1.99 9.20
N PHE A 367 -9.34 -2.43 8.50
CA PHE A 367 -9.53 -2.17 7.08
C PHE A 367 -11.01 -2.13 6.74
N HIS A 368 -11.33 -1.41 5.67
CA HIS A 368 -12.68 -1.36 5.11
C HIS A 368 -12.78 -2.29 3.92
N MET A 369 -14.00 -2.78 3.71
CA MET A 369 -14.29 -3.68 2.61
C MET A 369 -15.67 -3.41 2.01
N ARG A 370 -15.89 -3.91 0.80
CA ARG A 370 -17.22 -4.06 0.21
C ARG A 370 -17.32 -5.44 -0.42
N TYR A 371 -18.51 -5.99 -0.47
CA TYR A 371 -18.76 -7.32 -1.02
C TYR A 371 -20.13 -7.40 -1.66
N GLY A 372 -20.33 -8.31 -2.61
CA GLY A 372 -21.60 -8.48 -3.31
C GLY A 372 -21.53 -9.50 -4.43
N ASP A 373 -22.65 -9.64 -5.13
CA ASP A 373 -22.84 -10.66 -6.18
C ASP A 373 -22.94 -10.09 -7.60
N LYS A 374 -23.08 -8.75 -7.76
CA LYS A 374 -23.37 -8.14 -9.06
C LYS A 374 -22.12 -7.87 -9.89
N SER A 375 -21.35 -6.87 -9.51
CA SER A 375 -20.08 -6.50 -10.15
C SER A 375 -19.23 -5.61 -9.22
N VAL A 376 -17.98 -5.41 -9.59
CA VAL A 376 -17.05 -4.51 -8.89
C VAL A 376 -17.53 -3.06 -8.98
N GLU A 377 -18.00 -2.65 -10.17
CA GLU A 377 -18.55 -1.31 -10.40
C GLU A 377 -19.80 -1.06 -9.53
N ALA A 378 -20.68 -2.07 -9.40
CA ALA A 378 -21.83 -1.97 -8.51
C ALA A 378 -21.43 -1.83 -7.03
N LEU A 379 -20.27 -2.35 -6.62
CA LEU A 379 -19.76 -2.18 -5.25
C LEU A 379 -19.11 -0.81 -5.04
N LEU A 380 -18.42 -0.28 -6.04
CA LEU A 380 -17.57 0.90 -5.89
C LEU A 380 -18.26 2.20 -6.34
N ASP A 381 -19.17 2.13 -7.31
CA ASP A 381 -19.70 3.30 -8.00
C ASP A 381 -21.22 3.52 -7.74
N ASP A 382 -21.90 2.60 -7.05
CA ASP A 382 -23.32 2.79 -6.67
C ASP A 382 -23.44 3.87 -5.60
N PRO A 383 -24.12 5.01 -5.86
CA PRO A 383 -24.31 6.07 -4.88
C PRO A 383 -25.03 5.59 -3.60
N ALA A 384 -25.86 4.54 -3.67
CA ALA A 384 -26.54 3.97 -2.51
C ALA A 384 -25.54 3.33 -1.52
N LEU A 385 -24.34 2.99 -1.96
CA LEU A 385 -23.27 2.42 -1.15
C LEU A 385 -22.22 3.46 -0.72
N ALA A 386 -22.41 4.74 -1.03
CA ALA A 386 -21.41 5.78 -0.73
C ALA A 386 -21.05 5.85 0.76
N LEU A 387 -22.02 5.61 1.65
CA LEU A 387 -21.86 5.63 3.11
C LEU A 387 -21.71 4.23 3.73
N TRP A 388 -21.54 3.19 2.91
CA TRP A 388 -21.40 1.82 3.37
C TRP A 388 -19.92 1.42 3.45
N TRP A 389 -19.42 1.27 4.68
CA TRP A 389 -18.04 1.02 5.02
C TRP A 389 -17.91 -0.15 6.02
N PRO A 390 -18.31 -1.37 5.65
CA PRO A 390 -18.06 -2.54 6.49
C PRO A 390 -16.59 -2.58 6.88
N THR A 391 -16.34 -2.73 8.18
CA THR A 391 -15.02 -2.62 8.77
C THR A 391 -14.68 -3.91 9.50
N LEU A 392 -13.43 -4.31 9.42
CA LEU A 392 -12.86 -5.39 10.19
C LEU A 392 -11.66 -4.88 10.98
N CYS A 393 -11.66 -5.13 12.28
CA CYS A 393 -10.63 -4.71 13.22
C CYS A 393 -9.79 -5.92 13.67
N GLU A 394 -8.53 -5.69 14.02
CA GLU A 394 -7.70 -6.74 14.60
C GLU A 394 -8.40 -7.43 15.78
N SER A 395 -8.18 -8.74 15.95
CA SER A 395 -8.88 -9.57 16.94
C SER A 395 -8.66 -9.14 18.40
N THR A 396 -7.66 -8.31 18.65
CA THR A 396 -7.37 -7.71 19.97
C THR A 396 -8.19 -6.45 20.25
N THR A 397 -8.94 -5.95 19.28
CA THR A 397 -9.79 -4.76 19.45
C THR A 397 -10.95 -5.07 20.37
N THR A 398 -11.12 -4.27 21.42
CA THR A 398 -12.23 -4.35 22.39
C THR A 398 -13.23 -3.23 22.14
N ALA A 399 -14.45 -3.36 22.68
CA ALA A 399 -15.45 -2.29 22.64
C ALA A 399 -14.91 -0.98 23.23
N ALA A 400 -14.11 -1.05 24.31
CA ALA A 400 -13.50 0.14 24.93
C ALA A 400 -12.52 0.85 23.98
N LYS A 401 -11.65 0.09 23.30
CA LYS A 401 -10.68 0.65 22.34
C LYS A 401 -11.39 1.23 21.12
N PHE A 402 -12.41 0.52 20.62
CA PHE A 402 -13.23 1.00 19.51
C PHE A 402 -13.99 2.28 19.87
N ALA A 403 -14.63 2.32 21.05
CA ALA A 403 -15.34 3.51 21.51
C ALA A 403 -14.43 4.72 21.71
N HIS A 404 -13.21 4.50 22.22
CA HIS A 404 -12.21 5.57 22.37
C HIS A 404 -11.83 6.19 21.02
N ASP A 405 -11.49 5.38 20.06
CA ASP A 405 -11.09 5.83 18.71
C ASP A 405 -12.26 6.55 17.99
N MET A 406 -13.48 5.99 18.09
CA MET A 406 -14.68 6.62 17.54
C MET A 406 -15.04 7.95 18.22
N LEU A 407 -14.67 8.17 19.48
CA LEU A 407 -14.82 9.46 20.14
C LEU A 407 -13.85 10.49 19.58
N GLU A 408 -12.61 10.12 19.33
CA GLU A 408 -11.62 10.98 18.68
C GLU A 408 -12.04 11.32 17.25
N GLY A 409 -12.53 10.33 16.49
CA GLY A 409 -13.04 10.45 15.11
C GLY A 409 -14.50 10.90 15.00
N ALA A 410 -15.11 11.44 16.07
CA ALA A 410 -16.54 11.77 16.06
C ALA A 410 -16.91 12.87 15.01
N ASP A 411 -15.98 13.74 14.63
CA ASP A 411 -16.20 14.74 13.59
C ASP A 411 -16.34 14.10 12.20
N GLU A 412 -15.59 13.05 11.93
CA GLU A 412 -15.66 12.27 10.69
C GLU A 412 -17.01 11.57 10.55
N VAL A 413 -17.50 10.98 11.65
CA VAL A 413 -18.86 10.39 11.67
C VAL A 413 -19.91 11.43 11.37
N VAL A 414 -19.80 12.65 11.93
CA VAL A 414 -20.74 13.77 11.64
C VAL A 414 -20.71 14.18 10.18
N GLU A 415 -19.55 14.19 9.53
CA GLU A 415 -19.46 14.48 8.09
C GLU A 415 -20.17 13.42 7.23
N MET A 416 -20.15 12.16 7.68
CA MET A 416 -20.85 11.06 7.00
C MET A 416 -22.35 11.02 7.24
N LEU A 417 -22.87 11.69 8.27
CA LEU A 417 -24.33 11.76 8.49
C LEU A 417 -25.01 12.50 7.33
N PRO A 418 -26.08 11.92 6.74
CA PRO A 418 -26.85 12.54 5.66
C PRO A 418 -27.37 13.94 5.95
#